data_a3436d1fba8b7040406ee92f467d282b
#
_entry.id   a3436d1fba8b7040406ee92f467d282b
#
_cell.length_a   1.000
_cell.length_b   1.000
_cell.length_c   1.000
_cell.angle_alpha   90.00
_cell.angle_beta   90.00
_cell.angle_gamma   90.00
#
_symmetry.space_group_name_H-M   'P 1'
#
loop_
_entity.id
_entity.type
_entity.pdbx_description
1 polymer ?
#
loop_
_entity_poly.entity_id
_entity_poly.type
_entity_poly.pdbx_seq_one_letter_code
_entity_poly.pdbx_strand_id
1 'polypeptide(L)'
;LAVPLICIFVFEFANMVYPTLWAFWTREVFGWSTLYIGLSLAAYGVLLALVQGGLLPALIRWIGDFRTLMLGMASALIGMIGFGFTGSVMALVIFLILAALSDLTPALLTAMAANQADEERQGVLQGVIASLSSVAAILAPLAMTGLFQSSVDDKGLYLPGAPFLFSAILVAAMIPLVLRLRGHATV
;
A
#
# COMPACT_ATOMS: atom_id res chain seq x y z
N LEU A 1 3.76 16.45 -13.35
CA LEU A 1 3.59 15.04 -13.69
C LEU A 1 4.63 14.12 -13.00
N ALA A 2 5.91 14.52 -12.88
CA ALA A 2 6.93 13.66 -12.26
C ALA A 2 6.63 13.29 -10.79
N VAL A 3 6.11 14.21 -10.00
CA VAL A 3 5.81 13.97 -8.57
C VAL A 3 4.75 12.87 -8.38
N PRO A 4 3.57 12.90 -9.04
CA PRO A 4 2.63 11.80 -8.94
C PRO A 4 3.22 10.45 -9.37
N LEU A 5 4.02 10.40 -10.43
CA LEU A 5 4.65 9.16 -10.91
C LEU A 5 5.63 8.57 -9.91
N ILE A 6 6.45 9.41 -9.27
CA ILE A 6 7.35 8.99 -8.19
C ILE A 6 6.53 8.45 -7.01
N CYS A 7 5.46 9.14 -6.63
CA CYS A 7 4.58 8.71 -5.56
C CYS A 7 3.90 7.37 -5.88
N ILE A 8 3.43 7.16 -7.10
CA ILE A 8 2.86 5.89 -7.56
C ILE A 8 3.90 4.78 -7.41
N PHE A 9 5.11 4.97 -7.94
CA PHE A 9 6.16 3.95 -7.86
C PHE A 9 6.51 3.59 -6.42
N VAL A 10 6.74 4.59 -5.56
CA VAL A 10 7.12 4.35 -4.16
C VAL A 10 6.00 3.66 -3.40
N PHE A 11 4.74 4.05 -3.63
CA PHE A 11 3.61 3.42 -2.98
C PHE A 11 3.41 1.98 -3.44
N GLU A 12 3.45 1.73 -4.75
CA GLU A 12 3.36 0.39 -5.33
C GLU A 12 4.48 -0.51 -4.79
N PHE A 13 5.70 -0.02 -4.76
CA PHE A 13 6.84 -0.76 -4.21
C PHE A 13 6.62 -1.11 -2.73
N ALA A 14 6.19 -0.15 -1.90
CA ALA A 14 5.91 -0.37 -0.49
C ALA A 14 4.74 -1.36 -0.28
N ASN A 15 3.68 -1.24 -1.09
CA ASN A 15 2.49 -2.07 -0.98
C ASN A 15 2.71 -3.53 -1.40
N MET A 16 3.77 -3.81 -2.20
CA MET A 16 4.17 -5.18 -2.57
C MET A 16 4.56 -6.04 -1.36
N VAL A 17 4.75 -5.46 -0.17
CA VAL A 17 4.98 -6.23 1.07
C VAL A 17 3.85 -7.21 1.35
N TYR A 18 2.60 -6.82 1.09
CA TYR A 18 1.43 -7.67 1.33
C TYR A 18 1.39 -8.92 0.43
N PRO A 19 1.32 -8.82 -0.89
CA PRO A 19 1.26 -10.01 -1.74
C PRO A 19 2.52 -10.86 -1.67
N THR A 20 3.68 -10.26 -1.37
CA THR A 20 4.95 -10.98 -1.29
C THR A 20 5.08 -11.80 -0.01
N LEU A 21 4.73 -11.21 1.14
CA LEU A 21 5.09 -11.81 2.44
C LEU A 21 3.90 -12.30 3.25
N TRP A 22 2.66 -12.02 2.87
CA TRP A 22 1.49 -12.33 3.69
C TRP A 22 1.47 -13.78 4.19
N ALA A 23 1.68 -14.74 3.28
CA ALA A 23 1.67 -16.15 3.62
C ALA A 23 2.84 -16.56 4.52
N PHE A 24 4.03 -16.03 4.27
CA PHE A 24 5.22 -16.33 5.06
C PHE A 24 5.12 -15.70 6.45
N TRP A 25 4.77 -14.41 6.51
CA TRP A 25 4.67 -13.67 7.75
C TRP A 25 3.55 -14.18 8.66
N THR A 26 2.36 -14.48 8.14
CA THR A 26 1.25 -15.01 8.95
C THR A 26 1.53 -16.42 9.44
N ARG A 27 2.27 -17.22 8.68
CA ARG A 27 2.74 -18.53 9.12
C ARG A 27 3.78 -18.40 10.23
N GLU A 28 4.71 -17.48 10.11
CA GLU A 28 5.77 -17.23 11.08
C GLU A 28 5.22 -16.70 12.41
N VAL A 29 4.36 -15.67 12.36
CA VAL A 29 3.87 -14.97 13.55
C VAL A 29 2.72 -15.71 14.23
N PHE A 30 1.83 -16.34 13.47
CA PHE A 30 0.59 -16.94 14.00
C PHE A 30 0.51 -18.46 13.85
N GLY A 31 1.46 -19.09 13.16
CA GLY A 31 1.41 -20.51 12.85
C GLY A 31 0.23 -20.91 11.93
N TRP A 32 -0.25 -19.99 11.09
CA TRP A 32 -1.45 -20.22 10.29
C TRP A 32 -1.29 -21.31 9.25
N SER A 33 -2.31 -22.16 9.14
CA SER A 33 -2.44 -23.11 8.04
C SER A 33 -2.82 -22.40 6.74
N THR A 34 -2.64 -23.09 5.62
CA THR A 34 -3.03 -22.59 4.28
C THR A 34 -4.50 -22.15 4.22
N LEU A 35 -5.38 -22.82 4.99
CA LEU A 35 -6.79 -22.47 5.07
C LEU A 35 -7.00 -21.07 5.67
N TYR A 36 -6.39 -20.77 6.82
CA TYR A 36 -6.51 -19.45 7.46
C TYR A 36 -5.88 -18.35 6.63
N ILE A 37 -4.76 -18.61 5.96
CA ILE A 37 -4.15 -17.69 5.00
C ILE A 37 -5.13 -17.40 3.86
N GLY A 38 -5.73 -18.43 3.26
CA GLY A 38 -6.71 -18.27 2.18
C GLY A 38 -7.96 -17.49 2.63
N LEU A 39 -8.49 -17.79 3.83
CA LEU A 39 -9.63 -17.05 4.39
C LEU A 39 -9.32 -15.58 4.64
N SER A 40 -8.12 -15.26 5.12
CA SER A 40 -7.70 -13.87 5.32
C SER A 40 -7.57 -13.10 4.01
N LEU A 41 -7.06 -13.73 2.96
CA LEU A 41 -6.99 -13.14 1.62
C LEU A 41 -8.39 -12.95 1.01
N ALA A 42 -9.30 -13.91 1.21
CA ALA A 42 -10.68 -13.78 0.79
C ALA A 42 -11.39 -12.62 1.52
N ALA A 43 -11.21 -12.51 2.84
CA ALA A 43 -11.73 -11.40 3.64
C ALA A 43 -11.18 -10.06 3.15
N TYR A 44 -9.88 -9.98 2.87
CA TYR A 44 -9.27 -8.79 2.30
C TYR A 44 -9.86 -8.43 0.94
N GLY A 45 -10.07 -9.40 0.05
CA GLY A 45 -10.70 -9.18 -1.25
C GLY A 45 -12.12 -8.59 -1.13
N VAL A 46 -12.91 -9.06 -0.17
CA VAL A 46 -14.23 -8.49 0.12
C VAL A 46 -14.12 -7.05 0.63
N LEU A 47 -13.22 -6.79 1.58
CA LEU A 47 -12.96 -5.44 2.09
C LEU A 47 -12.53 -4.49 0.96
N LEU A 48 -11.64 -4.95 0.10
CA LEU A 48 -11.16 -4.18 -1.05
C LEU A 48 -12.30 -3.83 -2.02
N ALA A 49 -13.19 -4.78 -2.33
CA ALA A 49 -14.36 -4.55 -3.16
C ALA A 49 -15.31 -3.51 -2.55
N LEU A 50 -15.54 -3.57 -1.23
CA LEU A 50 -16.36 -2.60 -0.52
C LEU A 50 -15.72 -1.20 -0.49
N VAL A 51 -14.41 -1.14 -0.27
CA VAL A 51 -13.68 0.13 -0.25
C VAL A 51 -13.65 0.77 -1.63
N GLN A 52 -13.26 0.04 -2.66
CA GLN A 52 -13.15 0.60 -4.02
C GLN A 52 -14.51 0.84 -4.67
N GLY A 53 -15.46 -0.10 -4.53
CA GLY A 53 -16.77 -0.02 -5.16
C GLY A 53 -17.76 0.91 -4.47
N GLY A 54 -17.64 1.10 -3.16
CA GLY A 54 -18.61 1.87 -2.37
C GLY A 54 -18.02 3.08 -1.65
N LEU A 55 -16.96 2.85 -0.88
CA LEU A 55 -16.43 3.87 0.01
C LEU A 55 -15.63 4.96 -0.73
N LEU A 56 -14.83 4.59 -1.73
CA LEU A 56 -14.01 5.54 -2.49
C LEU A 56 -14.86 6.64 -3.15
N PRO A 57 -15.90 6.33 -3.93
CA PRO A 57 -16.75 7.37 -4.52
C PRO A 57 -17.46 8.24 -3.47
N ALA A 58 -17.85 7.65 -2.34
CA ALA A 58 -18.49 8.38 -1.25
C ALA A 58 -17.53 9.36 -0.58
N LEU A 59 -16.31 8.92 -0.27
CA LEU A 59 -15.28 9.77 0.34
C LEU A 59 -14.87 10.92 -0.58
N ILE A 60 -14.65 10.66 -1.87
CA ILE A 60 -14.33 11.69 -2.84
C ILE A 60 -15.43 12.77 -2.85
N ARG A 61 -16.70 12.36 -2.86
CA ARG A 61 -17.84 13.29 -2.86
C ARG A 61 -17.98 14.08 -1.55
N TRP A 62 -17.64 13.47 -0.39
CA TRP A 62 -17.86 14.11 0.92
C TRP A 62 -16.69 14.97 1.37
N ILE A 63 -15.46 14.52 1.16
CA ILE A 63 -14.25 15.18 1.69
C ILE A 63 -13.25 15.61 0.61
N GLY A 64 -13.49 15.22 -0.65
CA GLY A 64 -12.66 15.54 -1.81
C GLY A 64 -11.44 14.64 -1.96
N ASP A 65 -10.82 14.68 -3.15
CA ASP A 65 -9.74 13.78 -3.57
C ASP A 65 -8.51 13.84 -2.66
N PHE A 66 -8.04 15.06 -2.35
CA PHE A 66 -6.82 15.21 -1.57
C PHE A 66 -6.96 14.70 -0.13
N ARG A 67 -8.10 14.95 0.53
CA ARG A 67 -8.34 14.42 1.88
C ARG A 67 -8.51 12.91 1.89
N THR A 68 -9.15 12.37 0.86
CA THR A 68 -9.29 10.91 0.67
C THR A 68 -7.91 10.27 0.44
N LEU A 69 -7.04 10.90 -0.35
CA LEU A 69 -5.66 10.46 -0.52
C LEU A 69 -4.89 10.44 0.81
N MET A 70 -4.99 11.52 1.59
CA MET A 70 -4.34 11.59 2.91
C MET A 70 -4.87 10.55 3.89
N LEU A 71 -6.18 10.24 3.82
CA LEU A 71 -6.79 9.15 4.61
C LEU A 71 -6.19 7.80 4.21
N GLY A 72 -6.10 7.50 2.91
CA GLY A 72 -5.47 6.28 2.40
C GLY A 72 -4.01 6.13 2.86
N MET A 73 -3.22 7.20 2.75
CA MET A 73 -1.82 7.21 3.21
C MET A 73 -1.67 7.04 4.72
N ALA A 74 -2.52 7.71 5.52
CA ALA A 74 -2.53 7.54 6.97
C ALA A 74 -2.90 6.10 7.35
N SER A 75 -3.89 5.52 6.66
CA SER A 75 -4.28 4.10 6.85
C SER A 75 -3.14 3.15 6.48
N ALA A 76 -2.40 3.42 5.39
CA ALA A 76 -1.23 2.66 5.01
C ALA A 76 -0.16 2.69 6.11
N LEU A 77 0.19 3.88 6.61
CA LEU A 77 1.20 4.03 7.67
C LEU A 77 0.80 3.29 8.94
N ILE A 78 -0.41 3.53 9.44
CA ILE A 78 -0.89 2.92 10.69
C ILE A 78 -0.98 1.39 10.51
N GLY A 79 -1.51 0.92 9.37
CA GLY A 79 -1.60 -0.50 9.05
C GLY A 79 -0.23 -1.17 8.98
N MET A 80 0.72 -0.60 8.23
CA MET A 80 2.07 -1.15 8.08
C MET A 80 2.85 -1.15 9.40
N ILE A 81 2.78 -0.07 10.19
CA ILE A 81 3.37 -0.04 11.54
C ILE A 81 2.71 -1.08 12.43
N GLY A 82 1.38 -1.21 12.36
CA GLY A 82 0.64 -2.19 13.10
C GLY A 82 1.04 -3.62 12.78
N PHE A 83 1.14 -3.99 11.49
CA PHE A 83 1.64 -5.30 11.08
C PHE A 83 3.09 -5.52 11.46
N GLY A 84 3.89 -4.45 11.55
CA GLY A 84 5.27 -4.50 11.98
C GLY A 84 5.45 -5.06 13.39
N PHE A 85 4.49 -4.79 14.29
CA PHE A 85 4.60 -5.12 15.72
C PHE A 85 3.51 -6.07 16.23
N THR A 86 2.49 -6.40 15.43
CA THR A 86 1.37 -7.20 15.94
C THR A 86 1.73 -8.66 16.09
N GLY A 87 1.34 -9.24 17.24
CA GLY A 87 1.29 -10.68 17.49
C GLY A 87 -0.14 -11.15 17.82
N SER A 88 -1.16 -10.29 17.65
CA SER A 88 -2.56 -10.56 18.01
C SER A 88 -3.43 -10.65 16.76
N VAL A 89 -4.22 -11.72 16.63
CA VAL A 89 -5.19 -11.89 15.54
C VAL A 89 -6.26 -10.78 15.55
N MET A 90 -6.69 -10.32 16.74
CA MET A 90 -7.64 -9.21 16.86
C MET A 90 -7.07 -7.91 16.25
N ALA A 91 -5.82 -7.59 16.58
CA ALA A 91 -5.14 -6.43 16.01
C ALA A 91 -4.91 -6.58 14.50
N LEU A 92 -4.57 -7.79 14.03
CA LEU A 92 -4.44 -8.10 12.60
C LEU A 92 -5.73 -7.75 11.83
N VAL A 93 -6.91 -8.11 12.35
CA VAL A 93 -8.19 -7.77 11.70
C VAL A 93 -8.37 -6.26 11.55
N ILE A 94 -8.04 -5.49 12.59
CA ILE A 94 -8.10 -4.01 12.52
C ILE A 94 -7.14 -3.48 11.45
N PHE A 95 -5.90 -3.98 11.43
CA PHE A 95 -4.90 -3.54 10.45
C PHE A 95 -5.23 -4.01 9.03
N LEU A 96 -5.95 -5.13 8.87
CA LEU A 96 -6.45 -5.58 7.57
C LEU A 96 -7.47 -4.60 6.97
N ILE A 97 -8.34 -4.03 7.81
CA ILE A 97 -9.27 -2.97 7.39
C ILE A 97 -8.50 -1.72 6.95
N LEU A 98 -7.48 -1.33 7.71
CA LEU A 98 -6.62 -0.19 7.35
C LEU A 98 -5.82 -0.46 6.07
N ALA A 99 -5.35 -1.69 5.86
CA ALA A 99 -4.71 -2.09 4.61
C ALA A 99 -5.66 -1.94 3.41
N ALA A 100 -6.93 -2.37 3.54
CA ALA A 100 -7.92 -2.16 2.48
C ALA A 100 -8.19 -0.68 2.22
N LEU A 101 -8.23 0.17 3.27
CA LEU A 101 -8.37 1.63 3.11
C LEU A 101 -7.12 2.25 2.45
N SER A 102 -5.94 1.68 2.62
CA SER A 102 -4.73 2.19 1.98
C SER A 102 -4.77 2.09 0.46
N ASP A 103 -5.56 1.15 -0.10
CA ASP A 103 -5.75 0.98 -1.54
C ASP A 103 -6.57 2.10 -2.21
N LEU A 104 -7.07 3.07 -1.44
CA LEU A 104 -7.55 4.35 -1.96
C LEU A 104 -6.41 5.17 -2.60
N THR A 105 -5.18 5.02 -2.10
CA THR A 105 -4.01 5.82 -2.48
C THR A 105 -3.63 5.68 -3.95
N PRO A 106 -3.40 4.47 -4.52
CA PRO A 106 -2.98 4.35 -5.91
C PRO A 106 -4.03 4.84 -6.90
N ALA A 107 -5.31 4.63 -6.61
CA ALA A 107 -6.39 5.12 -7.47
C ALA A 107 -6.39 6.66 -7.56
N LEU A 108 -6.22 7.34 -6.43
CA LEU A 108 -6.20 8.81 -6.38
C LEU A 108 -4.91 9.40 -6.95
N LEU A 109 -3.74 8.78 -6.71
CA LEU A 109 -2.50 9.22 -7.33
C LEU A 109 -2.54 9.10 -8.86
N THR A 110 -3.13 8.01 -9.36
CA THR A 110 -3.34 7.80 -10.81
C THR A 110 -4.28 8.84 -11.39
N ALA A 111 -5.40 9.14 -10.71
CA ALA A 111 -6.32 10.19 -11.13
C ALA A 111 -5.65 11.58 -11.14
N MET A 112 -4.86 11.90 -10.10
CA MET A 112 -4.10 13.16 -10.05
C MET A 112 -3.04 13.24 -11.14
N ALA A 113 -2.39 12.14 -11.51
CA ALA A 113 -1.46 12.09 -12.63
C ALA A 113 -2.20 12.30 -13.97
N ALA A 114 -3.36 11.66 -14.13
CA ALA A 114 -4.19 11.78 -15.32
C ALA A 114 -4.68 13.22 -15.55
N ASN A 115 -5.08 13.92 -14.48
CA ASN A 115 -5.50 15.32 -14.54
C ASN A 115 -4.37 16.30 -14.94
N GLN A 116 -3.10 15.89 -14.84
CA GLN A 116 -1.94 16.68 -15.24
C GLN A 116 -1.44 16.34 -16.65
N ALA A 117 -2.04 15.38 -17.33
CA ALA A 117 -1.66 14.94 -18.66
C ALA A 117 -2.68 15.40 -19.70
N ASP A 118 -2.21 15.88 -20.85
CA ASP A 118 -3.05 16.20 -22.01
C ASP A 118 -3.80 14.95 -22.49
N GLU A 119 -4.99 15.11 -23.05
CA GLU A 119 -5.83 14.01 -23.55
C GLU A 119 -5.06 13.10 -24.53
N GLU A 120 -4.26 13.69 -25.42
CA GLU A 120 -3.45 12.96 -26.40
C GLU A 120 -2.37 12.08 -25.75
N ARG A 121 -1.97 12.36 -24.50
CA ARG A 121 -0.90 11.66 -23.76
C ARG A 121 -1.40 10.68 -22.72
N GLN A 122 -2.71 10.53 -22.55
CA GLN A 122 -3.30 9.62 -21.55
C GLN A 122 -2.84 8.16 -21.74
N GLY A 123 -2.76 7.69 -22.99
CA GLY A 123 -2.26 6.36 -23.29
C GLY A 123 -0.77 6.16 -22.91
N VAL A 124 0.07 7.16 -23.17
CA VAL A 124 1.48 7.14 -22.76
C VAL A 124 1.60 7.14 -21.25
N LEU A 125 0.80 7.95 -20.56
CA LEU A 125 0.77 7.99 -19.08
C LEU A 125 0.43 6.62 -18.50
N GLN A 126 -0.63 5.97 -18.99
CA GLN A 126 -1.02 4.64 -18.52
C GLN A 126 0.09 3.59 -18.79
N GLY A 127 0.77 3.68 -19.93
CA GLY A 127 1.93 2.84 -20.23
C GLY A 127 3.08 3.06 -19.24
N VAL A 128 3.38 4.31 -18.89
CA VAL A 128 4.41 4.63 -17.89
C VAL A 128 4.02 4.10 -16.50
N ILE A 129 2.79 4.30 -16.06
CA ILE A 129 2.29 3.78 -14.77
C ILE A 129 2.42 2.25 -14.73
N ALA A 130 1.95 1.56 -15.78
CA ALA A 130 2.07 0.10 -15.87
C ALA A 130 3.53 -0.38 -15.84
N SER A 131 4.44 0.35 -16.48
CA SER A 131 5.88 0.05 -16.44
C SER A 131 6.46 0.23 -15.05
N LEU A 132 6.10 1.30 -14.33
CA LEU A 132 6.54 1.55 -12.96
C LEU A 132 6.02 0.47 -12.00
N SER A 133 4.74 0.09 -12.11
CA SER A 133 4.16 -1.00 -11.32
C SER A 133 4.85 -2.34 -11.61
N SER A 134 5.22 -2.61 -12.88
CA SER A 134 5.96 -3.83 -13.25
C SER A 134 7.37 -3.84 -12.65
N VAL A 135 8.07 -2.72 -12.66
CA VAL A 135 9.39 -2.60 -12.00
C VAL A 135 9.28 -2.79 -10.50
N ALA A 136 8.26 -2.20 -9.86
CA ALA A 136 8.00 -2.40 -8.44
C ALA A 136 7.71 -3.89 -8.13
N ALA A 137 6.89 -4.56 -8.95
CA ALA A 137 6.55 -5.97 -8.77
C ALA A 137 7.75 -6.92 -8.94
N ILE A 138 8.81 -6.52 -9.63
CA ILE A 138 10.05 -7.29 -9.76
C ILE A 138 11.00 -7.00 -8.59
N LEU A 139 11.22 -5.73 -8.28
CA LEU A 139 12.24 -5.32 -7.31
C LEU A 139 11.79 -5.48 -5.85
N ALA A 140 10.52 -5.19 -5.55
CA ALA A 140 10.01 -5.23 -4.20
C ALA A 140 10.07 -6.63 -3.56
N PRO A 141 9.68 -7.74 -4.23
CA PRO A 141 9.81 -9.07 -3.66
C PRO A 141 11.25 -9.43 -3.28
N LEU A 142 12.23 -9.02 -4.08
CA LEU A 142 13.64 -9.26 -3.78
C LEU A 142 14.07 -8.54 -2.50
N ALA A 143 13.73 -7.27 -2.36
CA ALA A 143 14.05 -6.48 -1.19
C ALA A 143 13.29 -6.97 0.06
N MET A 144 11.97 -7.20 -0.07
CA MET A 144 11.10 -7.60 1.04
C MET A 144 11.43 -9.00 1.57
N THR A 145 11.69 -9.97 0.66
CA THR A 145 12.06 -11.33 1.05
C THR A 145 13.42 -11.36 1.72
N GLY A 146 14.41 -10.64 1.19
CA GLY A 146 15.75 -10.53 1.81
C GLY A 146 15.67 -9.91 3.21
N LEU A 147 14.87 -8.84 3.38
CA LEU A 147 14.67 -8.21 4.67
C LEU A 147 13.92 -9.13 5.65
N PHE A 148 12.92 -9.87 5.19
CA PHE A 148 12.18 -10.83 6.00
C PHE A 148 13.12 -11.95 6.49
N GLN A 149 13.88 -12.57 5.58
CA GLN A 149 14.82 -13.63 5.94
C GLN A 149 15.84 -13.17 6.99
N SER A 150 16.43 -11.99 6.81
CA SER A 150 17.38 -11.44 7.79
C SER A 150 16.76 -11.09 9.14
N SER A 151 15.45 -10.84 9.18
CA SER A 151 14.74 -10.45 10.40
C SER A 151 14.11 -11.63 11.17
N VAL A 152 14.11 -12.83 10.60
CA VAL A 152 13.70 -14.09 11.29
C VAL A 152 14.87 -15.03 11.54
N ASP A 153 16.10 -14.66 11.16
CA ASP A 153 17.31 -15.47 11.40
C ASP A 153 17.69 -15.41 12.90
N ASP A 154 18.07 -16.58 13.47
CA ASP A 154 18.44 -16.76 14.88
C ASP A 154 19.66 -15.92 15.31
N LYS A 155 20.38 -15.30 14.38
CA LYS A 155 21.61 -14.53 14.65
C LYS A 155 21.40 -13.05 14.94
N GLY A 156 20.16 -12.54 14.84
CA GLY A 156 19.84 -11.11 14.92
C GLY A 156 18.65 -10.78 15.80
N LEU A 157 18.14 -9.55 15.64
CA LEU A 157 16.89 -9.14 16.26
C LEU A 157 15.72 -9.81 15.55
N TYR A 158 15.02 -10.70 16.26
CA TYR A 158 13.81 -11.33 15.73
C TYR A 158 12.69 -10.31 15.59
N LEU A 159 12.42 -9.87 14.36
CA LEU A 159 11.42 -8.87 14.02
C LEU A 159 10.74 -9.23 12.68
N PRO A 160 9.87 -10.26 12.64
CA PRO A 160 9.21 -10.71 11.38
C PRO A 160 8.46 -9.61 10.65
N GLY A 161 8.06 -8.56 11.34
CA GLY A 161 7.36 -7.39 10.78
C GLY A 161 8.29 -6.32 10.16
N ALA A 162 9.62 -6.51 10.16
CA ALA A 162 10.57 -5.52 9.63
C ALA A 162 10.26 -5.06 8.18
N PRO A 163 9.83 -5.91 7.24
CA PRO A 163 9.46 -5.46 5.91
C PRO A 163 8.27 -4.50 5.89
N PHE A 164 7.29 -4.68 6.78
CA PHE A 164 6.16 -3.75 6.92
C PHE A 164 6.62 -2.40 7.46
N LEU A 165 7.55 -2.39 8.43
CA LEU A 165 8.13 -1.15 8.95
C LEU A 165 8.96 -0.43 7.88
N PHE A 166 9.72 -1.15 7.07
CA PHE A 166 10.43 -0.58 5.92
C PHE A 166 9.46 0.06 4.93
N SER A 167 8.36 -0.62 4.60
CA SER A 167 7.30 -0.07 3.76
C SER A 167 6.67 1.18 4.37
N ALA A 168 6.44 1.21 5.69
CA ALA A 168 5.95 2.39 6.39
C ALA A 168 6.91 3.58 6.26
N ILE A 169 8.22 3.36 6.35
CA ILE A 169 9.24 4.41 6.15
C ILE A 169 9.15 4.98 4.73
N LEU A 170 8.99 4.13 3.70
CA LEU A 170 8.85 4.58 2.31
C LEU A 170 7.58 5.43 2.13
N VAL A 171 6.45 4.99 2.67
CA VAL A 171 5.19 5.76 2.62
C VAL A 171 5.32 7.07 3.40
N ALA A 172 5.96 7.07 4.57
CA ALA A 172 6.21 8.29 5.34
C ALA A 172 7.10 9.29 4.56
N ALA A 173 8.16 8.80 3.91
CA ALA A 173 9.03 9.62 3.08
C ALA A 173 8.32 10.25 1.87
N MET A 174 7.24 9.64 1.41
CA MET A 174 6.42 10.14 0.30
C MET A 174 5.50 11.30 0.73
N ILE A 175 5.13 11.43 2.01
CA ILE A 175 4.18 12.46 2.48
C ILE A 175 4.57 13.88 2.05
N PRO A 176 5.83 14.34 2.23
CA PRO A 176 6.22 15.70 1.80
C PRO A 176 6.02 15.95 0.30
N LEU A 177 6.20 14.90 -0.53
CA LEU A 177 5.98 14.99 -1.97
C LEU A 177 4.48 15.13 -2.28
N VAL A 178 3.64 14.35 -1.62
CA VAL A 178 2.17 14.40 -1.79
C VAL A 178 1.62 15.74 -1.30
N LEU A 179 2.14 16.31 -0.22
CA LEU A 179 1.70 17.63 0.26
C LEU A 179 1.94 18.74 -0.76
N ARG A 180 2.97 18.61 -1.62
CA ARG A 180 3.20 19.55 -2.74
C ARG A 180 2.13 19.45 -3.84
N LEU A 181 1.43 18.32 -3.94
CA LEU A 181 0.34 18.15 -4.91
C LEU A 181 -0.94 18.89 -4.51
N ARG A 182 -1.05 19.32 -3.26
CA ARG A 182 -2.23 20.03 -2.75
C ARG A 182 -2.57 21.29 -3.57
N GLY A 183 -1.57 22.00 -4.07
CA GLY A 183 -1.77 23.19 -4.90
C GLY A 183 -2.30 22.92 -6.31
N HIS A 184 -2.33 21.67 -6.75
CA HIS A 184 -2.79 21.24 -8.07
C HIS A 184 -4.13 20.48 -8.01
N ALA A 185 -4.66 20.24 -6.80
CA ALA A 185 -5.91 19.49 -6.57
C ALA A 185 -7.15 20.41 -6.41
N THR A 186 -6.98 21.72 -6.57
CA THR A 186 -8.08 22.69 -6.52
C THR A 186 -8.29 23.27 -7.93
N VAL A 187 -8.92 22.51 -8.79
CA VAL A 187 -9.63 23.04 -9.98
C VAL A 187 -10.93 22.27 -10.14
#